data_011831560852e88ec30dcbe3914ca038
#
_entry.id   011831560852e88ec30dcbe3914ca038
#
_cell.length_a   1.000
_cell.length_b   1.000
_cell.length_c   1.000
_cell.angle_alpha   90.00
_cell.angle_beta   90.00
_cell.angle_gamma   90.00
#
_symmetry.space_group_name_H-M   'P 1'
#
loop_
_entity.id
_entity.type
_entity.pdbx_description
1 polymer ?
#
loop_
_entity_poly.entity_id
_entity_poly.type
_entity_poly.pdbx_seq_one_letter_code
_entity_poly.pdbx_strand_id
1 'polypeptide(L)'
;MSCRDMWEIAWGFIPTRALSLIPPHKSLFRVGPHRGLPIGNLTSQFFANVYLNEFDQFVKQTLKCRFYIRYVDDAVLVDPVPDRLLWWRDRIAGFLEDRLSLALKDPGRLRRVSDGADFLGYIVRPDYLLVRRRVVNNLKYKLAMARDELVREIRFGRLRVRCLSLPPDRIQALRRVVCSYISHFQHANAHRLIRSIFDHHDWLGRIFEWRGGKLHDRLKPRRGYRYFRTQVRFFKSRLPGCVCFIRMGRYVELYDEDAKLMNAILGFQLRRNVRGMRYAAGFKAYKAPIFNKILLRAGYNTAFIEEAGPGRFIRERYVRTIYLVPIHKWLICPISALRSKFYPRNIRHMPAVKFFARLDLDQIFRFLDGHYLRAGYLEPPEDPQTVDAGNHNVIQPP
;
A
#
# COMPACT_ATOMS: atom_id res chain seq x y z
N MET A 1 -6.34 -24.69 42.44
CA MET A 1 -6.22 -24.59 40.95
C MET A 1 -5.25 -23.45 40.65
N SER A 2 -4.09 -23.76 40.09
CA SER A 2 -3.10 -22.74 39.79
C SER A 2 -3.53 -21.95 38.54
N CYS A 3 -3.02 -20.74 38.37
CA CYS A 3 -3.24 -19.98 37.09
C CYS A 3 -2.86 -20.81 35.87
N ARG A 4 -1.93 -21.73 35.99
CA ARG A 4 -1.49 -22.63 34.93
C ARG A 4 -2.60 -23.57 34.48
N ASP A 5 -3.37 -24.12 35.44
CA ASP A 5 -4.45 -25.08 35.19
C ASP A 5 -5.66 -24.42 34.50
N MET A 6 -5.93 -23.13 34.77
CA MET A 6 -6.99 -22.37 34.12
C MET A 6 -6.66 -22.06 32.63
N TRP A 7 -5.38 -21.93 32.29
CA TRP A 7 -4.96 -21.63 30.92
C TRP A 7 -4.98 -22.86 30.02
N GLU A 8 -4.71 -24.03 30.54
CA GLU A 8 -4.81 -25.28 29.79
C GLU A 8 -6.25 -25.60 29.36
N ILE A 9 -7.23 -25.16 30.13
CA ILE A 9 -8.66 -25.37 29.82
C ILE A 9 -9.18 -24.34 28.81
N ALA A 10 -8.66 -23.10 28.80
CA ALA A 10 -9.17 -22.00 27.97
C ALA A 10 -8.58 -21.92 26.57
N TRP A 11 -7.37 -22.45 26.36
CA TRP A 11 -6.62 -22.30 25.08
C TRP A 11 -6.07 -23.65 24.63
N GLY A 12 -6.89 -24.45 24.00
CA GLY A 12 -6.42 -25.71 23.42
C GLY A 12 -5.04 -25.58 22.81
N PHE A 13 -4.11 -26.44 23.22
CA PHE A 13 -2.78 -26.74 22.73
C PHE A 13 -2.07 -25.60 21.97
N ILE A 14 -1.37 -24.74 22.69
CA ILE A 14 -0.40 -23.82 22.05
C ILE A 14 0.85 -24.65 21.70
N PRO A 15 1.23 -24.78 20.42
CA PRO A 15 2.43 -25.53 20.06
C PRO A 15 3.64 -24.89 20.76
N THR A 16 4.44 -25.70 21.45
CA THR A 16 5.68 -25.30 22.16
C THR A 16 6.61 -24.47 21.25
N ARG A 17 6.57 -24.73 19.94
CA ARG A 17 7.32 -23.99 18.91
C ARG A 17 6.90 -22.52 18.78
N ALA A 18 5.63 -22.16 19.06
CA ALA A 18 5.15 -20.78 19.04
C ALA A 18 5.62 -19.98 20.28
N LEU A 19 5.80 -20.64 21.40
CA LEU A 19 6.29 -20.03 22.65
C LEU A 19 7.75 -19.62 22.58
N SER A 20 8.57 -20.33 21.78
CA SER A 20 9.99 -20.01 21.58
C SER A 20 10.22 -18.75 20.75
N LEU A 21 9.21 -18.30 19.97
CA LEU A 21 9.26 -17.08 19.18
C LEU A 21 9.02 -15.79 19.99
N ILE A 22 8.50 -15.94 21.24
CA ILE A 22 8.23 -14.80 22.10
C ILE A 22 9.49 -14.47 22.90
N PRO A 23 10.01 -13.22 22.81
CA PRO A 23 11.15 -12.82 23.63
C PRO A 23 10.91 -13.09 25.13
N PRO A 24 11.92 -13.55 25.89
CA PRO A 24 11.75 -13.94 27.30
C PRO A 24 11.07 -12.87 28.18
N HIS A 25 11.43 -11.61 27.97
CA HIS A 25 10.90 -10.47 28.73
C HIS A 25 9.44 -10.09 28.34
N LYS A 26 8.88 -10.72 27.31
CA LYS A 26 7.48 -10.52 26.86
C LYS A 26 6.62 -11.76 27.08
N SER A 27 7.20 -12.83 27.60
CA SER A 27 6.49 -14.10 27.81
C SER A 27 5.92 -14.16 29.22
N LEU A 28 4.59 -14.24 29.34
CA LEU A 28 3.89 -14.45 30.63
C LEU A 28 4.31 -15.75 31.29
N PHE A 29 4.72 -16.76 30.54
CA PHE A 29 5.20 -18.08 31.05
C PHE A 29 6.59 -18.03 31.71
N ARG A 30 7.33 -16.92 31.54
CA ARG A 30 8.66 -16.71 32.12
C ARG A 30 8.67 -15.67 33.24
N VAL A 31 7.53 -15.13 33.58
CA VAL A 31 7.36 -14.18 34.69
C VAL A 31 7.18 -14.96 35.96
N GLY A 32 7.68 -14.46 37.10
CA GLY A 32 7.50 -15.10 38.39
C GLY A 32 6.04 -15.29 38.80
N PRO A 33 5.74 -16.21 39.73
CA PRO A 33 4.37 -16.48 40.15
C PRO A 33 3.70 -15.19 40.63
N HIS A 34 2.42 -15.03 40.28
CA HIS A 34 1.59 -13.86 40.61
C HIS A 34 2.02 -12.53 39.99
N ARG A 35 2.83 -12.55 38.94
CA ARG A 35 3.26 -11.34 38.22
C ARG A 35 2.82 -11.33 36.77
N GLY A 36 2.48 -10.14 36.28
CA GLY A 36 2.14 -9.88 34.88
C GLY A 36 0.67 -10.07 34.53
N LEU A 37 0.21 -9.33 33.54
CA LEU A 37 -1.14 -9.44 32.97
C LEU A 37 -1.03 -9.79 31.50
N PRO A 38 -1.90 -10.67 30.94
CA PRO A 38 -1.87 -11.01 29.52
C PRO A 38 -2.21 -9.78 28.66
N ILE A 39 -1.38 -9.52 27.64
CA ILE A 39 -1.59 -8.42 26.71
C ILE A 39 -2.69 -8.82 25.69
N GLY A 40 -3.63 -7.90 25.43
CA GLY A 40 -4.69 -8.10 24.44
C GLY A 40 -6.06 -8.44 25.01
N ASN A 41 -6.16 -8.69 26.31
CA ASN A 41 -7.43 -8.90 27.01
C ASN A 41 -8.00 -7.58 27.52
N LEU A 42 -9.30 -7.35 27.32
CA LEU A 42 -10.00 -6.18 27.85
C LEU A 42 -9.98 -6.14 29.39
N THR A 43 -10.13 -7.30 30.02
CA THR A 43 -10.04 -7.46 31.46
C THR A 43 -8.68 -7.08 32.02
N SER A 44 -7.60 -7.36 31.32
CA SER A 44 -6.24 -6.97 31.73
C SER A 44 -6.08 -5.46 31.81
N GLN A 45 -6.67 -4.73 30.87
CA GLN A 45 -6.66 -3.26 30.91
C GLN A 45 -7.48 -2.71 32.09
N PHE A 46 -8.62 -3.34 32.37
CA PHE A 46 -9.44 -2.97 33.50
C PHE A 46 -8.67 -3.20 34.81
N PHE A 47 -8.12 -4.40 35.03
CA PHE A 47 -7.36 -4.70 36.24
C PHE A 47 -6.11 -3.85 36.40
N ALA A 48 -5.41 -3.55 35.32
CA ALA A 48 -4.28 -2.62 35.37
C ALA A 48 -4.71 -1.21 35.83
N ASN A 49 -5.86 -0.72 35.39
CA ASN A 49 -6.39 0.55 35.83
C ASN A 49 -6.85 0.52 37.31
N VAL A 50 -7.48 -0.56 37.76
CA VAL A 50 -7.85 -0.75 39.16
C VAL A 50 -6.58 -0.77 40.04
N TYR A 51 -5.56 -1.52 39.63
CA TYR A 51 -4.29 -1.61 40.35
C TYR A 51 -3.56 -0.26 40.45
N LEU A 52 -3.52 0.51 39.36
CA LEU A 52 -2.89 1.81 39.32
C LEU A 52 -3.78 2.94 39.88
N ASN A 53 -5.00 2.67 40.34
CA ASN A 53 -5.82 3.66 41.01
C ASN A 53 -5.19 4.11 42.34
N GLU A 54 -4.50 3.23 43.07
CA GLU A 54 -3.70 3.61 44.25
C GLU A 54 -2.67 4.71 43.90
N PHE A 55 -2.00 4.57 42.78
CA PHE A 55 -1.08 5.56 42.28
C PHE A 55 -1.81 6.87 41.93
N ASP A 56 -2.96 6.82 41.27
CA ASP A 56 -3.75 8.02 40.98
C ASP A 56 -4.14 8.76 42.25
N GLN A 57 -4.58 8.04 43.27
CA GLN A 57 -4.92 8.62 44.59
C GLN A 57 -3.70 9.23 45.25
N PHE A 58 -2.56 8.55 45.26
CA PHE A 58 -1.30 9.11 45.78
C PHE A 58 -0.93 10.41 45.12
N VAL A 59 -0.95 10.47 43.77
CA VAL A 59 -0.59 11.70 43.00
C VAL A 59 -1.58 12.83 43.29
N LYS A 60 -2.87 12.53 43.36
CA LYS A 60 -3.92 13.54 43.57
C LYS A 60 -4.06 13.99 45.01
N GLN A 61 -4.06 13.07 45.97
CA GLN A 61 -4.38 13.35 47.37
C GLN A 61 -3.13 13.67 48.20
N THR A 62 -2.05 12.90 48.01
CA THR A 62 -0.82 13.07 48.77
C THR A 62 0.12 14.10 48.18
N LEU A 63 0.42 13.97 46.88
CA LEU A 63 1.29 14.94 46.20
C LEU A 63 0.57 16.22 45.80
N LYS A 64 -0.79 16.20 45.82
CA LYS A 64 -1.65 17.33 45.43
C LYS A 64 -1.30 17.92 44.05
N CYS A 65 -0.89 17.03 43.12
CA CYS A 65 -0.57 17.45 41.75
C CYS A 65 -1.83 17.88 41.02
N ARG A 66 -1.90 19.17 40.67
CA ARG A 66 -3.08 19.76 39.99
C ARG A 66 -3.21 19.28 38.56
N PHE A 67 -2.12 19.26 37.81
CA PHE A 67 -2.08 18.92 36.38
C PHE A 67 -1.45 17.54 36.21
N TYR A 68 -2.30 16.52 36.25
CA TYR A 68 -1.95 15.10 36.12
C TYR A 68 -2.88 14.40 35.16
N ILE A 69 -2.32 13.63 34.27
CA ILE A 69 -3.05 12.73 33.36
C ILE A 69 -2.31 11.41 33.26
N ARG A 70 -3.04 10.31 33.25
CA ARG A 70 -2.52 8.96 33.02
C ARG A 70 -3.34 8.25 31.97
N TYR A 71 -2.66 7.52 31.10
CA TYR A 71 -3.26 6.59 30.17
C TYR A 71 -2.52 5.25 30.28
N VAL A 72 -3.19 4.28 30.88
CA VAL A 72 -2.65 2.97 31.24
C VAL A 72 -1.40 3.11 32.11
N ASP A 73 -0.20 2.93 31.56
CA ASP A 73 1.13 3.03 32.20
C ASP A 73 1.86 4.35 31.95
N ASP A 74 1.43 5.12 30.96
CA ASP A 74 2.00 6.42 30.64
C ASP A 74 1.37 7.53 31.50
N ALA A 75 2.18 8.28 32.25
CA ALA A 75 1.72 9.41 33.07
C ALA A 75 2.48 10.69 32.75
N VAL A 76 1.76 11.81 32.80
CA VAL A 76 2.31 13.15 32.62
C VAL A 76 1.89 14.03 33.80
N LEU A 77 2.88 14.69 34.42
CA LEU A 77 2.67 15.68 35.49
C LEU A 77 3.21 17.02 34.98
N VAL A 78 2.51 18.09 35.29
CA VAL A 78 2.94 19.46 34.91
C VAL A 78 2.89 20.37 36.14
N ASP A 79 3.98 21.11 36.37
CA ASP A 79 4.08 22.11 37.40
C ASP A 79 4.99 23.25 36.94
N PRO A 80 4.74 24.50 37.35
CA PRO A 80 5.61 25.64 37.04
C PRO A 80 6.95 25.58 37.74
N VAL A 81 7.08 24.83 38.87
CA VAL A 81 8.31 24.74 39.67
C VAL A 81 9.03 23.43 39.35
N PRO A 82 10.20 23.48 38.68
CA PRO A 82 10.95 22.29 38.28
C PRO A 82 11.37 21.41 39.50
N ASP A 83 11.79 22.01 40.58
CA ASP A 83 12.26 21.27 41.79
C ASP A 83 11.11 20.45 42.43
N ARG A 84 9.85 20.93 42.31
CA ARG A 84 8.68 20.21 42.74
C ARG A 84 8.44 18.96 41.90
N LEU A 85 8.68 19.04 40.61
CA LEU A 85 8.57 17.90 39.70
C LEU A 85 9.65 16.84 40.00
N LEU A 86 10.87 17.27 40.31
CA LEU A 86 11.94 16.36 40.70
C LEU A 86 11.61 15.67 42.04
N TRP A 87 11.13 16.41 43.02
CA TRP A 87 10.67 15.85 44.29
C TRP A 87 9.51 14.89 44.12
N TRP A 88 8.50 15.20 43.28
CA TRP A 88 7.42 14.27 42.98
C TRP A 88 7.93 13.01 42.34
N ARG A 89 8.86 13.10 41.41
CA ARG A 89 9.46 11.93 40.73
C ARG A 89 10.03 10.95 41.75
N ASP A 90 10.82 11.43 42.67
CA ASP A 90 11.48 10.58 43.65
C ASP A 90 10.47 9.98 44.64
N ARG A 91 9.45 10.74 45.05
CA ARG A 91 8.34 10.25 45.88
C ARG A 91 7.50 9.20 45.14
N ILE A 92 7.25 9.40 43.86
CA ILE A 92 6.51 8.43 43.00
C ILE A 92 7.31 7.14 42.85
N ALA A 93 8.62 7.22 42.64
CA ALA A 93 9.46 6.03 42.53
C ALA A 93 9.39 5.18 43.80
N GLY A 94 9.57 5.77 44.98
CA GLY A 94 9.41 5.04 46.23
C GLY A 94 8.01 4.47 46.45
N PHE A 95 6.94 5.24 46.17
CA PHE A 95 5.56 4.75 46.28
C PHE A 95 5.28 3.55 45.38
N LEU A 96 5.72 3.59 44.13
CA LEU A 96 5.51 2.51 43.18
C LEU A 96 6.24 1.23 43.61
N GLU A 97 7.47 1.36 44.12
CA GLU A 97 8.27 0.23 44.60
C GLU A 97 7.69 -0.37 45.87
N ASP A 98 7.43 0.47 46.88
CA ASP A 98 7.02 0.03 48.24
C ASP A 98 5.57 -0.51 48.26
N ARG A 99 4.64 0.15 47.56
CA ARG A 99 3.21 -0.15 47.63
C ARG A 99 2.70 -1.02 46.49
N LEU A 100 3.28 -0.86 45.28
CA LEU A 100 2.78 -1.56 44.08
C LEU A 100 3.80 -2.55 43.51
N SER A 101 4.99 -2.69 44.08
CA SER A 101 6.07 -3.53 43.56
C SER A 101 6.33 -3.28 42.07
N LEU A 102 6.24 -2.02 41.67
CA LEU A 102 6.48 -1.54 40.30
C LEU A 102 7.71 -0.62 40.28
N ALA A 103 8.52 -0.73 39.23
CA ALA A 103 9.63 0.18 38.99
C ALA A 103 9.31 1.17 37.86
N LEU A 104 9.74 2.42 37.99
CA LEU A 104 9.72 3.35 36.88
C LEU A 104 10.66 2.87 35.78
N LYS A 105 10.14 2.64 34.59
CA LYS A 105 10.92 2.20 33.43
C LYS A 105 11.88 3.29 32.94
N ASP A 106 11.43 4.54 32.95
CA ASP A 106 12.22 5.74 32.67
C ASP A 106 12.01 6.69 33.85
N PRO A 107 13.08 7.18 34.52
CA PRO A 107 12.97 8.06 35.69
C PRO A 107 12.30 9.41 35.39
N GLY A 108 11.75 9.57 34.20
CA GLY A 108 11.07 10.79 33.78
C GLY A 108 12.05 11.91 33.41
N ARG A 109 11.91 12.43 32.22
CA ARG A 109 12.73 13.59 31.79
C ARG A 109 11.95 14.87 32.04
N LEU A 110 12.55 15.74 32.86
CA LEU A 110 12.07 17.11 32.98
C LEU A 110 12.24 17.84 31.65
N ARG A 111 11.14 18.40 31.12
CA ARG A 111 11.15 19.16 29.87
C ARG A 111 10.29 20.42 30.01
N ARG A 112 10.63 21.44 29.26
CA ARG A 112 9.75 22.60 29.12
C ARG A 112 8.50 22.24 28.32
N VAL A 113 7.36 22.77 28.67
CA VAL A 113 6.10 22.58 27.95
C VAL A 113 6.23 23.05 26.49
N SER A 114 7.01 24.13 26.27
CA SER A 114 7.34 24.63 24.92
C SER A 114 8.05 23.62 24.02
N ASP A 115 8.86 22.71 24.60
CA ASP A 115 9.57 21.68 23.82
C ASP A 115 8.64 20.57 23.36
N GLY A 116 7.46 20.46 23.98
CA GLY A 116 6.42 19.47 23.73
C GLY A 116 6.61 18.19 24.53
N ALA A 117 5.50 17.63 24.98
CA ALA A 117 5.43 16.35 25.68
C ALA A 117 5.18 15.22 24.68
N ASP A 118 5.98 14.14 24.76
CA ASP A 118 5.77 12.92 23.99
C ASP A 118 4.72 12.07 24.72
N PHE A 119 3.50 12.03 24.17
CA PHE A 119 2.37 11.32 24.79
C PHE A 119 1.51 10.65 23.73
N LEU A 120 1.23 9.36 23.88
CA LEU A 120 0.37 8.54 23.03
C LEU A 120 0.71 8.60 21.51
N GLY A 121 2.00 8.73 21.20
CA GLY A 121 2.44 8.78 19.80
C GLY A 121 2.39 10.17 19.17
N TYR A 122 2.10 11.19 19.97
CA TYR A 122 2.13 12.60 19.58
C TYR A 122 3.17 13.38 20.34
N ILE A 123 3.58 14.51 19.78
CA ILE A 123 4.27 15.57 20.49
C ILE A 123 3.24 16.66 20.76
N VAL A 124 2.82 16.75 22.01
CA VAL A 124 1.82 17.72 22.49
C VAL A 124 2.52 19.02 22.80
N ARG A 125 2.15 20.09 22.09
CA ARG A 125 2.62 21.46 22.34
C ARG A 125 1.45 22.34 22.78
N PRO A 126 1.67 23.53 23.34
CA PRO A 126 0.57 24.37 23.83
C PRO A 126 -0.52 24.61 22.79
N ASP A 127 -0.14 24.88 21.53
CA ASP A 127 -1.08 25.33 20.49
C ASP A 127 -1.36 24.30 19.42
N TYR A 128 -0.61 23.18 19.37
CA TYR A 128 -0.77 22.17 18.32
C TYR A 128 -0.24 20.80 18.69
N LEU A 129 -0.74 19.79 17.98
CA LEU A 129 -0.31 18.40 18.08
C LEU A 129 0.48 18.00 16.82
N LEU A 130 1.65 17.41 17.02
CA LEU A 130 2.41 16.78 15.94
C LEU A 130 2.41 15.27 16.11
N VAL A 131 2.39 14.55 14.99
CA VAL A 131 2.60 13.10 15.01
C VAL A 131 4.06 12.80 15.32
N ARG A 132 4.30 11.86 16.23
CA ARG A 132 5.65 11.43 16.60
C ARG A 132 6.41 10.90 15.38
N ARG A 133 7.65 11.35 15.19
CA ARG A 133 8.50 10.97 14.04
C ARG A 133 8.62 9.46 13.85
N ARG A 134 8.70 8.68 14.94
CA ARG A 134 8.75 7.22 14.89
C ARG A 134 7.51 6.61 14.23
N VAL A 135 6.31 7.15 14.53
CA VAL A 135 5.04 6.67 13.92
C VAL A 135 5.04 6.93 12.42
N VAL A 136 5.47 8.11 12.00
CA VAL A 136 5.60 8.47 10.57
C VAL A 136 6.60 7.56 9.86
N ASN A 137 7.76 7.32 10.47
CA ASN A 137 8.79 6.46 9.88
C ASN A 137 8.31 5.00 9.77
N ASN A 138 7.57 4.50 10.75
CA ASN A 138 6.96 3.18 10.68
C ASN A 138 5.99 3.04 9.51
N LEU A 139 5.17 4.07 9.23
CA LEU A 139 4.32 4.06 8.05
C LEU A 139 5.14 4.07 6.77
N LYS A 140 6.16 4.96 6.67
CA LYS A 140 7.05 5.01 5.49
C LYS A 140 7.71 3.66 5.22
N TYR A 141 8.20 3.00 6.26
CA TYR A 141 8.78 1.66 6.15
C TYR A 141 7.77 0.63 5.61
N LYS A 142 6.53 0.60 6.16
CA LYS A 142 5.48 -0.30 5.68
C LYS A 142 5.06 -0.01 4.24
N LEU A 143 5.05 1.27 3.83
CA LEU A 143 4.78 1.65 2.45
C LEU A 143 5.91 1.24 1.51
N ALA A 144 7.16 1.33 1.93
CA ALA A 144 8.31 0.85 1.15
C ALA A 144 8.20 -0.67 0.92
N MET A 145 7.97 -1.47 1.96
CA MET A 145 7.74 -2.90 1.84
C MET A 145 6.58 -3.25 0.90
N ALA A 146 5.46 -2.54 1.02
CA ALA A 146 4.32 -2.74 0.13
C ALA A 146 4.64 -2.33 -1.32
N ARG A 147 5.44 -1.29 -1.53
CA ARG A 147 5.91 -0.89 -2.86
C ARG A 147 6.74 -2.00 -3.50
N ASP A 148 7.71 -2.55 -2.78
CA ASP A 148 8.60 -3.59 -3.30
C ASP A 148 7.83 -4.87 -3.67
N GLU A 149 6.72 -5.14 -2.97
CA GLU A 149 5.83 -6.26 -3.29
C GLU A 149 4.94 -5.98 -4.49
N LEU A 150 4.33 -4.80 -4.55
CA LEU A 150 3.27 -4.47 -5.51
C LEU A 150 3.77 -3.81 -6.80
N VAL A 151 4.93 -3.14 -6.75
CA VAL A 151 5.46 -2.36 -7.88
C VAL A 151 6.76 -3.00 -8.36
N ARG A 152 6.78 -3.38 -9.63
CA ARG A 152 7.97 -3.96 -10.27
C ARG A 152 8.30 -3.21 -11.55
N GLU A 153 9.56 -3.09 -11.86
CA GLU A 153 10.02 -2.66 -13.17
C GLU A 153 10.25 -3.88 -14.06
N ILE A 154 9.62 -3.89 -15.23
CA ILE A 154 9.75 -4.95 -16.21
C ILE A 154 10.42 -4.36 -17.45
N ARG A 155 11.45 -5.04 -17.96
CA ARG A 155 12.13 -4.64 -19.20
C ARG A 155 11.53 -5.42 -20.38
N PHE A 156 11.19 -4.68 -21.44
CA PHE A 156 10.82 -5.22 -22.76
C PHE A 156 11.79 -4.68 -23.80
N GLY A 157 12.94 -5.34 -23.96
CA GLY A 157 14.07 -4.79 -24.67
C GLY A 157 14.62 -3.57 -23.93
N ARG A 158 14.70 -2.43 -24.60
CA ARG A 158 15.16 -1.17 -24.00
C ARG A 158 14.05 -0.39 -23.25
N LEU A 159 12.79 -0.82 -23.37
CA LEU A 159 11.68 -0.16 -22.70
C LEU A 159 11.56 -0.64 -21.26
N ARG A 160 11.64 0.29 -20.30
CA ARG A 160 11.33 0.05 -18.89
C ARG A 160 9.85 0.33 -18.64
N VAL A 161 9.13 -0.61 -18.07
CA VAL A 161 7.70 -0.51 -17.78
C VAL A 161 7.48 -0.74 -16.30
N ARG A 162 6.81 0.19 -15.65
CA ARG A 162 6.38 0.02 -14.26
C ARG A 162 5.11 -0.82 -14.23
N CYS A 163 5.14 -1.94 -13.52
CA CYS A 163 4.02 -2.85 -13.34
C CYS A 163 3.52 -2.76 -11.90
N LEU A 164 2.25 -2.40 -11.72
CA LEU A 164 1.55 -2.47 -10.44
C LEU A 164 0.71 -3.74 -10.42
N SER A 165 1.08 -4.70 -9.57
CA SER A 165 0.29 -5.90 -9.28
C SER A 165 -0.64 -5.63 -8.12
N LEU A 166 -1.95 -5.89 -8.27
CA LEU A 166 -2.98 -5.48 -7.33
C LEU A 166 -3.82 -6.67 -6.82
N PRO A 167 -3.22 -7.67 -6.13
CA PRO A 167 -3.97 -8.77 -5.54
C PRO A 167 -4.96 -8.23 -4.49
N PRO A 168 -6.24 -8.64 -4.52
CA PRO A 168 -7.29 -8.06 -3.66
C PRO A 168 -6.99 -8.15 -2.16
N ASP A 169 -6.45 -9.28 -1.71
CA ASP A 169 -6.07 -9.54 -0.32
C ASP A 169 -4.96 -8.59 0.15
N ARG A 170 -3.93 -8.36 -0.69
CA ARG A 170 -2.82 -7.46 -0.40
C ARG A 170 -3.25 -6.00 -0.40
N ILE A 171 -4.09 -5.62 -1.34
CA ILE A 171 -4.68 -4.27 -1.38
C ILE A 171 -5.54 -4.01 -0.14
N GLN A 172 -6.32 -5.01 0.30
CA GLN A 172 -7.11 -4.89 1.52
C GLN A 172 -6.23 -4.80 2.79
N ALA A 173 -5.13 -5.56 2.84
CA ALA A 173 -4.16 -5.47 3.94
C ALA A 173 -3.50 -4.08 3.98
N LEU A 174 -3.03 -3.59 2.82
CA LEU A 174 -2.47 -2.25 2.69
C LEU A 174 -3.47 -1.17 3.11
N ARG A 175 -4.74 -1.29 2.66
CA ARG A 175 -5.80 -0.37 3.05
C ARG A 175 -5.97 -0.27 4.56
N ARG A 176 -5.99 -1.43 5.26
CA ARG A 176 -6.09 -1.46 6.74
C ARG A 176 -4.93 -0.72 7.39
N VAL A 177 -3.70 -0.96 6.91
CA VAL A 177 -2.51 -0.25 7.41
C VAL A 177 -2.65 1.26 7.20
N VAL A 178 -2.89 1.69 5.97
CA VAL A 178 -2.99 3.13 5.63
C VAL A 178 -4.13 3.80 6.40
N CYS A 179 -5.31 3.16 6.50
CA CYS A 179 -6.44 3.68 7.29
C CYS A 179 -6.07 3.87 8.76
N SER A 180 -5.42 2.90 9.38
CA SER A 180 -5.02 2.98 10.80
C SER A 180 -4.10 4.18 11.06
N TYR A 181 -3.08 4.37 10.21
CA TYR A 181 -2.16 5.50 10.36
C TYR A 181 -2.82 6.84 10.05
N ILE A 182 -3.65 6.94 9.00
CA ILE A 182 -4.37 8.17 8.68
C ILE A 182 -5.32 8.54 9.83
N SER A 183 -6.06 7.58 10.38
CA SER A 183 -6.94 7.82 11.54
C SER A 183 -6.15 8.37 12.73
N HIS A 184 -4.97 7.81 13.01
CA HIS A 184 -4.10 8.36 14.05
C HIS A 184 -3.63 9.78 13.70
N PHE A 185 -3.23 10.04 12.45
CA PHE A 185 -2.76 11.38 12.03
C PHE A 185 -3.84 12.46 12.07
N GLN A 186 -5.10 12.10 11.93
CA GLN A 186 -6.23 13.04 11.96
C GLN A 186 -6.44 13.72 13.32
N HIS A 187 -5.96 13.12 14.41
CA HIS A 187 -6.00 13.73 15.73
C HIS A 187 -4.91 14.80 15.91
N ALA A 188 -4.02 14.99 14.93
CA ALA A 188 -2.95 15.96 14.94
C ALA A 188 -3.05 16.95 13.76
N ASN A 189 -2.23 17.99 13.77
CA ASN A 189 -2.11 18.97 12.68
C ASN A 189 -1.34 18.38 11.48
N ALA A 190 -1.83 17.26 10.92
CA ALA A 190 -1.08 16.41 9.99
C ALA A 190 -1.57 16.44 8.54
N HIS A 191 -2.43 17.39 8.13
CA HIS A 191 -2.95 17.47 6.74
C HIS A 191 -1.84 17.56 5.70
N ARG A 192 -0.83 18.39 5.93
CA ARG A 192 0.34 18.53 5.05
C ARG A 192 1.15 17.23 4.99
N LEU A 193 1.31 16.55 6.13
CA LEU A 193 2.00 15.26 6.21
C LEU A 193 1.28 14.20 5.39
N ILE A 194 -0.05 14.06 5.54
CA ILE A 194 -0.83 13.07 4.79
C ILE A 194 -0.70 13.34 3.28
N ARG A 195 -0.85 14.58 2.85
CA ARG A 195 -0.67 14.95 1.43
C ARG A 195 0.72 14.58 0.93
N SER A 196 1.77 14.97 1.66
CA SER A 196 3.17 14.65 1.32
C SER A 196 3.41 13.14 1.18
N ILE A 197 2.76 12.29 1.99
CA ILE A 197 2.87 10.83 1.86
C ILE A 197 2.31 10.36 0.51
N PHE A 198 1.15 10.86 0.07
CA PHE A 198 0.58 10.51 -1.23
C PHE A 198 1.40 11.06 -2.41
N ASP A 199 1.95 12.25 -2.27
CA ASP A 199 2.79 12.88 -3.31
C ASP A 199 4.12 12.11 -3.50
N HIS A 200 4.74 11.63 -2.43
CA HIS A 200 5.96 10.81 -2.51
C HIS A 200 5.71 9.36 -2.95
N HIS A 201 4.47 8.89 -2.86
CA HIS A 201 4.08 7.53 -3.24
C HIS A 201 3.01 7.57 -4.34
N ASP A 202 3.39 8.00 -5.56
CA ASP A 202 2.50 8.13 -6.73
C ASP A 202 1.69 6.85 -7.03
N TRP A 203 2.29 5.67 -6.79
CA TRP A 203 1.65 4.38 -6.93
C TRP A 203 0.47 4.21 -5.95
N LEU A 204 0.59 4.75 -4.73
CA LEU A 204 -0.46 4.70 -3.71
C LEU A 204 -1.68 5.53 -4.13
N GLY A 205 -1.43 6.72 -4.71
CA GLY A 205 -2.47 7.60 -5.25
C GLY A 205 -3.23 7.02 -6.44
N ARG A 206 -2.69 5.99 -7.11
CA ARG A 206 -3.43 5.24 -8.16
C ARG A 206 -4.43 4.26 -7.58
N ILE A 207 -4.18 3.75 -6.37
CA ILE A 207 -5.01 2.74 -5.69
C ILE A 207 -6.02 3.42 -4.77
N PHE A 208 -5.58 4.42 -4.02
CA PHE A 208 -6.36 5.11 -3.00
C PHE A 208 -6.42 6.62 -3.24
N GLU A 209 -7.45 7.23 -2.70
CA GLU A 209 -7.64 8.68 -2.64
C GLU A 209 -7.98 9.08 -1.21
N TRP A 210 -7.26 10.06 -0.66
CA TRP A 210 -7.62 10.67 0.61
C TRP A 210 -8.43 11.93 0.35
N ARG A 211 -9.72 11.90 0.74
CA ARG A 211 -10.65 13.00 0.56
C ARG A 211 -11.67 13.06 1.71
N GLY A 212 -11.93 14.26 2.19
CA GLY A 212 -12.89 14.49 3.30
C GLY A 212 -12.52 13.70 4.56
N GLY A 213 -11.24 13.63 4.89
CA GLY A 213 -10.75 12.90 6.06
C GLY A 213 -10.84 11.36 5.97
N LYS A 214 -11.19 10.81 4.81
CA LYS A 214 -11.37 9.36 4.61
C LYS A 214 -10.55 8.84 3.45
N LEU A 215 -10.08 7.60 3.60
CA LEU A 215 -9.42 6.87 2.52
C LEU A 215 -10.46 6.18 1.65
N HIS A 216 -10.44 6.47 0.35
CA HIS A 216 -11.33 5.90 -0.64
C HIS A 216 -10.56 4.99 -1.59
N ASP A 217 -11.13 3.82 -1.89
CA ASP A 217 -10.60 2.93 -2.92
C ASP A 217 -10.93 3.51 -4.31
N ARG A 218 -9.93 3.86 -5.11
CA ARG A 218 -10.14 4.41 -6.44
C ARG A 218 -10.60 3.36 -7.45
N LEU A 219 -10.10 2.13 -7.31
CA LEU A 219 -10.28 1.05 -8.27
C LEU A 219 -11.40 0.08 -7.89
N LYS A 220 -11.99 0.22 -6.70
CA LYS A 220 -13.10 -0.59 -6.23
C LYS A 220 -14.39 0.23 -6.20
N PRO A 221 -15.48 -0.22 -6.84
CA PRO A 221 -16.77 0.45 -6.75
C PRO A 221 -17.33 0.36 -5.33
N ARG A 222 -18.07 1.38 -4.90
CA ARG A 222 -18.73 1.40 -3.59
C ARG A 222 -19.92 0.44 -3.50
N ARG A 223 -20.57 0.18 -4.66
CA ARG A 223 -21.76 -0.69 -4.79
C ARG A 223 -21.59 -1.56 -6.03
N GLY A 224 -22.23 -2.71 -6.03
CA GLY A 224 -22.31 -3.58 -7.20
C GLY A 224 -22.97 -2.87 -8.40
N TYR A 225 -22.58 -3.27 -9.59
CA TYR A 225 -23.15 -2.71 -10.83
C TYR A 225 -24.35 -3.52 -11.28
N ARG A 226 -25.37 -2.82 -11.76
CA ARG A 226 -26.52 -3.44 -12.42
C ARG A 226 -26.23 -3.76 -13.89
N TYR A 227 -25.49 -2.89 -14.56
CA TYR A 227 -25.21 -3.02 -16.00
C TYR A 227 -23.71 -3.07 -16.27
N PHE A 228 -23.33 -3.92 -17.19
CA PHE A 228 -21.94 -4.11 -17.62
C PHE A 228 -21.31 -2.81 -18.13
N ARG A 229 -22.03 -2.05 -18.96
CA ARG A 229 -21.59 -0.75 -19.48
C ARG A 229 -21.18 0.23 -18.36
N THR A 230 -21.93 0.26 -17.28
CA THR A 230 -21.63 1.14 -16.14
C THR A 230 -20.33 0.70 -15.44
N GLN A 231 -20.12 -0.60 -15.30
CA GLN A 231 -18.88 -1.14 -14.73
C GLN A 231 -17.67 -0.80 -15.59
N VAL A 232 -17.75 -0.99 -16.92
CA VAL A 232 -16.67 -0.64 -17.85
C VAL A 232 -16.35 0.86 -17.79
N ARG A 233 -17.37 1.71 -17.80
CA ARG A 233 -17.20 3.17 -17.67
C ARG A 233 -16.52 3.57 -16.36
N PHE A 234 -16.86 2.91 -15.26
CA PHE A 234 -16.17 3.15 -13.99
C PHE A 234 -14.68 2.88 -14.13
N PHE A 235 -14.26 1.71 -14.60
CA PHE A 235 -12.84 1.39 -14.73
C PHE A 235 -12.13 2.36 -15.69
N LYS A 236 -12.75 2.70 -16.81
CA LYS A 236 -12.18 3.68 -17.76
C LYS A 236 -11.99 5.06 -17.12
N SER A 237 -12.94 5.51 -16.31
CA SER A 237 -12.82 6.80 -15.61
C SER A 237 -11.73 6.80 -14.52
N ARG A 238 -11.43 5.64 -13.94
CA ARG A 238 -10.41 5.48 -12.89
C ARG A 238 -9.02 5.15 -13.44
N LEU A 239 -8.95 4.70 -14.67
CA LEU A 239 -7.73 4.33 -15.38
C LEU A 239 -7.53 5.21 -16.62
N PRO A 240 -7.46 6.55 -16.44
CA PRO A 240 -7.29 7.44 -17.58
C PRO A 240 -5.99 7.11 -18.31
N GLY A 241 -6.10 7.02 -19.60
CA GLY A 241 -4.94 6.73 -20.44
C GLY A 241 -4.51 5.28 -20.51
N CYS A 242 -5.18 4.37 -19.85
CA CYS A 242 -4.92 2.94 -19.98
C CYS A 242 -5.85 2.29 -21.01
N VAL A 243 -5.31 1.39 -21.79
CA VAL A 243 -6.07 0.41 -22.58
C VAL A 243 -6.52 -0.71 -21.63
N CYS A 244 -7.83 -0.92 -21.50
CA CYS A 244 -8.39 -1.84 -20.53
C CYS A 244 -8.66 -3.20 -21.15
N PHE A 245 -7.91 -4.21 -20.73
CA PHE A 245 -8.13 -5.64 -21.04
C PHE A 245 -9.13 -6.21 -20.04
N ILE A 246 -10.38 -6.46 -20.47
CA ILE A 246 -11.45 -6.91 -19.59
C ILE A 246 -11.67 -8.40 -19.77
N ARG A 247 -11.46 -9.17 -18.71
CA ARG A 247 -11.67 -10.63 -18.71
C ARG A 247 -13.15 -10.98 -18.87
N MET A 248 -13.41 -11.89 -19.77
CA MET A 248 -14.74 -12.42 -20.09
C MET A 248 -14.65 -13.94 -20.25
N GLY A 249 -14.57 -14.67 -19.12
CA GLY A 249 -14.33 -16.10 -19.13
C GLY A 249 -13.01 -16.48 -19.80
N ARG A 250 -13.07 -17.20 -20.94
CA ARG A 250 -11.88 -17.61 -21.71
C ARG A 250 -11.36 -16.53 -22.67
N TYR A 251 -12.03 -15.37 -22.74
CA TYR A 251 -11.68 -14.28 -23.63
C TYR A 251 -11.26 -13.04 -22.84
N VAL A 252 -10.55 -12.16 -23.52
CA VAL A 252 -10.33 -10.77 -23.13
C VAL A 252 -11.02 -9.91 -24.18
N GLU A 253 -11.82 -8.95 -23.73
CA GLU A 253 -12.51 -8.01 -24.57
C GLU A 253 -12.11 -6.58 -24.25
N LEU A 254 -12.04 -5.75 -25.28
CA LEU A 254 -11.82 -4.32 -25.22
C LEU A 254 -13.03 -3.62 -25.82
N TYR A 255 -13.34 -2.43 -25.33
CA TYR A 255 -14.57 -1.75 -25.70
C TYR A 255 -14.35 -0.33 -26.16
N ASP A 256 -15.24 0.15 -27.01
CA ASP A 256 -15.31 1.51 -27.56
C ASP A 256 -13.96 2.00 -28.08
N GLU A 257 -13.33 2.99 -27.48
CA GLU A 257 -12.06 3.56 -27.95
C GLU A 257 -10.89 2.56 -27.89
N ASP A 258 -10.88 1.67 -26.86
CA ASP A 258 -9.84 0.63 -26.77
C ASP A 258 -10.02 -0.42 -27.90
N ALA A 259 -11.27 -0.75 -28.25
CA ALA A 259 -11.55 -1.65 -29.37
C ALA A 259 -11.14 -1.01 -30.71
N LYS A 260 -11.43 0.27 -30.92
CA LYS A 260 -10.99 1.00 -32.11
C LYS A 260 -9.47 1.06 -32.21
N LEU A 261 -8.79 1.26 -31.09
CA LEU A 261 -7.34 1.24 -31.03
C LEU A 261 -6.77 -0.11 -31.45
N MET A 262 -7.32 -1.21 -30.93
CA MET A 262 -6.93 -2.57 -31.32
C MET A 262 -7.18 -2.85 -32.79
N ASN A 263 -8.27 -2.34 -33.35
CA ASN A 263 -8.52 -2.41 -34.79
C ASN A 263 -7.45 -1.61 -35.59
N ALA A 264 -7.16 -0.39 -35.14
CA ALA A 264 -6.21 0.49 -35.84
C ALA A 264 -4.77 -0.05 -35.80
N ILE A 265 -4.32 -0.59 -34.65
CA ILE A 265 -2.94 -1.09 -34.48
C ILE A 265 -2.81 -2.52 -35.04
N LEU A 266 -3.74 -3.40 -34.71
CA LEU A 266 -3.60 -4.84 -34.88
C LEU A 266 -4.64 -5.46 -35.84
N GLY A 267 -5.49 -4.65 -36.49
CA GLY A 267 -6.47 -5.10 -37.46
C GLY A 267 -7.60 -5.96 -36.89
N PHE A 268 -7.88 -5.87 -35.58
CA PHE A 268 -8.98 -6.64 -34.99
C PHE A 268 -10.32 -6.27 -35.59
N GLN A 269 -11.14 -7.27 -35.88
CA GLN A 269 -12.51 -7.04 -36.33
C GLN A 269 -13.34 -6.37 -35.20
N LEU A 270 -13.99 -5.26 -35.53
CA LEU A 270 -14.91 -4.58 -34.64
C LEU A 270 -16.31 -5.20 -34.70
N ARG A 271 -16.81 -5.64 -33.54
CA ARG A 271 -18.21 -6.03 -33.34
C ARG A 271 -18.96 -4.80 -32.81
N ARG A 272 -20.18 -4.60 -33.30
CA ARG A 272 -21.04 -3.48 -32.89
C ARG A 272 -22.10 -3.93 -31.87
N ASN A 273 -22.55 -3.02 -31.04
CA ASN A 273 -23.65 -3.18 -30.08
C ASN A 273 -23.52 -4.42 -29.16
N VAL A 274 -22.30 -4.63 -28.61
CA VAL A 274 -22.02 -5.76 -27.72
C VAL A 274 -22.18 -5.31 -26.26
N ARG A 275 -23.07 -5.94 -25.50
CA ARG A 275 -23.31 -5.67 -24.06
C ARG A 275 -23.54 -4.19 -23.72
N GLY A 276 -24.23 -3.48 -24.62
CA GLY A 276 -24.51 -2.05 -24.45
C GLY A 276 -23.31 -1.12 -24.75
N MET A 277 -22.22 -1.65 -25.28
CA MET A 277 -21.05 -0.91 -25.78
C MET A 277 -21.14 -0.78 -27.29
N ARG A 278 -20.69 0.37 -27.80
CA ARG A 278 -20.82 0.68 -29.25
C ARG A 278 -19.92 -0.20 -30.11
N TYR A 279 -18.69 -0.43 -29.63
CA TYR A 279 -17.70 -1.28 -30.30
C TYR A 279 -17.09 -2.26 -29.31
N ALA A 280 -16.77 -3.45 -29.77
CA ALA A 280 -16.02 -4.45 -29.04
C ALA A 280 -15.04 -5.16 -29.96
N ALA A 281 -13.85 -5.44 -29.43
CA ALA A 281 -12.86 -6.33 -30.02
C ALA A 281 -12.42 -7.33 -28.96
N GLY A 282 -12.07 -8.56 -29.35
CA GLY A 282 -11.69 -9.56 -28.37
C GLY A 282 -10.85 -10.68 -28.94
N PHE A 283 -10.16 -11.37 -28.04
CA PHE A 283 -9.28 -12.50 -28.35
C PHE A 283 -9.23 -13.50 -27.20
N LYS A 284 -8.70 -14.68 -27.44
CA LYS A 284 -8.51 -15.71 -26.41
C LYS A 284 -7.50 -15.22 -25.36
N ALA A 285 -7.83 -15.39 -24.10
CA ALA A 285 -7.09 -14.78 -22.99
C ALA A 285 -5.61 -15.15 -22.90
N TYR A 286 -5.23 -16.35 -23.34
CA TYR A 286 -3.82 -16.76 -23.36
C TYR A 286 -2.93 -15.91 -24.30
N LYS A 287 -3.54 -15.18 -25.24
CA LYS A 287 -2.83 -14.23 -26.12
C LYS A 287 -2.63 -12.85 -25.52
N ALA A 288 -3.24 -12.58 -24.37
CA ALA A 288 -3.17 -11.26 -23.72
C ALA A 288 -1.73 -10.76 -23.44
N PRO A 289 -0.78 -11.59 -22.99
CA PRO A 289 0.61 -11.15 -22.79
C PRO A 289 1.26 -10.62 -24.07
N ILE A 290 0.97 -11.25 -25.21
CA ILE A 290 1.52 -10.84 -26.52
C ILE A 290 1.00 -9.45 -26.89
N PHE A 291 -0.31 -9.27 -26.87
CA PHE A 291 -0.93 -7.99 -27.23
C PHE A 291 -0.58 -6.87 -26.23
N ASN A 292 -0.48 -7.21 -24.95
CA ASN A 292 0.00 -6.28 -23.94
C ASN A 292 1.43 -5.78 -24.28
N LYS A 293 2.34 -6.69 -24.60
CA LYS A 293 3.73 -6.35 -24.96
C LYS A 293 3.78 -5.41 -26.18
N ILE A 294 2.94 -5.65 -27.20
CA ILE A 294 2.84 -4.79 -28.39
C ILE A 294 2.35 -3.39 -28.02
N LEU A 295 1.27 -3.29 -27.23
CA LEU A 295 0.72 -2.00 -26.82
C LEU A 295 1.71 -1.21 -25.95
N LEU A 296 2.38 -1.87 -25.01
CA LEU A 296 3.39 -1.22 -24.16
C LEU A 296 4.55 -0.66 -25.00
N ARG A 297 5.03 -1.41 -25.99
CA ARG A 297 6.07 -0.94 -26.91
C ARG A 297 5.57 0.17 -27.85
N ALA A 298 4.28 0.19 -28.14
CA ALA A 298 3.64 1.30 -28.83
C ALA A 298 3.34 2.51 -27.91
N GLY A 299 3.81 2.49 -26.65
CA GLY A 299 3.70 3.61 -25.72
C GLY A 299 2.35 3.71 -24.99
N TYR A 300 1.51 2.68 -25.03
CA TYR A 300 0.22 2.69 -24.35
C TYR A 300 0.31 2.07 -22.97
N ASN A 301 -0.19 2.75 -21.95
CA ASN A 301 -0.45 2.14 -20.66
C ASN A 301 -1.56 1.11 -20.80
N THR A 302 -1.48 0.02 -20.04
CA THR A 302 -2.50 -1.03 -20.08
C THR A 302 -2.96 -1.41 -18.68
N ALA A 303 -4.20 -1.89 -18.57
CA ALA A 303 -4.74 -2.38 -17.31
C ALA A 303 -5.52 -3.67 -17.52
N PHE A 304 -5.26 -4.67 -16.70
CA PHE A 304 -5.95 -5.95 -16.71
C PHE A 304 -7.04 -5.96 -15.64
N ILE A 305 -8.26 -6.20 -16.07
CA ILE A 305 -9.46 -6.26 -15.24
C ILE A 305 -9.98 -7.69 -15.26
N GLU A 306 -9.86 -8.37 -14.12
CA GLU A 306 -10.22 -9.78 -13.95
C GLU A 306 -11.59 -9.94 -13.28
N GLU A 307 -12.20 -11.11 -13.48
CA GLU A 307 -13.44 -11.50 -12.82
C GLU A 307 -13.14 -11.92 -11.38
N ALA A 308 -13.85 -11.34 -10.40
CA ALA A 308 -13.70 -11.67 -8.98
C ALA A 308 -14.65 -12.78 -8.53
N GLY A 309 -15.84 -12.85 -9.14
CA GLY A 309 -16.86 -13.81 -8.75
C GLY A 309 -18.26 -13.38 -9.20
N PRO A 310 -19.30 -14.12 -8.79
CA PRO A 310 -20.69 -13.75 -9.06
C PRO A 310 -21.04 -12.49 -8.28
N GLY A 311 -21.57 -11.48 -8.97
CA GLY A 311 -22.19 -10.30 -8.36
C GLY A 311 -23.71 -10.43 -8.37
N ARG A 312 -24.41 -9.50 -7.71
CA ARG A 312 -25.89 -9.51 -7.62
C ARG A 312 -26.58 -9.50 -8.98
N PHE A 313 -26.04 -8.78 -9.95
CA PHE A 313 -26.63 -8.63 -11.30
C PHE A 313 -25.68 -9.04 -12.42
N ILE A 314 -24.40 -8.68 -12.25
CA ILE A 314 -23.33 -9.02 -13.19
C ILE A 314 -22.11 -9.49 -12.40
N ARG A 315 -21.19 -10.19 -13.04
CA ARG A 315 -19.94 -10.61 -12.40
C ARG A 315 -19.17 -9.40 -11.89
N GLU A 316 -18.68 -9.48 -10.65
CA GLU A 316 -17.80 -8.48 -10.09
C GLU A 316 -16.42 -8.58 -10.75
N ARG A 317 -15.75 -7.44 -10.87
CA ARG A 317 -14.42 -7.34 -11.46
C ARG A 317 -13.54 -6.44 -10.64
N TYR A 318 -12.24 -6.71 -10.71
CA TYR A 318 -11.22 -5.92 -10.07
C TYR A 318 -10.05 -5.68 -11.02
N VAL A 319 -9.29 -4.62 -10.77
CA VAL A 319 -8.04 -4.34 -11.49
C VAL A 319 -6.95 -5.23 -10.91
N ARG A 320 -6.46 -6.18 -11.71
CA ARG A 320 -5.40 -7.10 -11.32
C ARG A 320 -4.02 -6.49 -11.46
N THR A 321 -3.80 -5.80 -12.58
CA THR A 321 -2.47 -5.28 -12.93
C THR A 321 -2.61 -4.02 -13.76
N ILE A 322 -1.73 -3.05 -13.52
CA ILE A 322 -1.59 -1.84 -14.34
C ILE A 322 -0.14 -1.77 -14.81
N TYR A 323 0.04 -1.59 -16.11
CA TYR A 323 1.35 -1.36 -16.71
C TYR A 323 1.44 0.09 -17.17
N LEU A 324 2.51 0.76 -16.75
CA LEU A 324 2.76 2.17 -17.02
C LEU A 324 4.07 2.32 -17.77
N VAL A 325 3.99 2.88 -18.94
CA VAL A 325 5.17 3.26 -19.71
C VAL A 325 5.62 4.67 -19.33
N PRO A 326 6.91 4.95 -19.24
CA PRO A 326 7.42 6.27 -18.87
C PRO A 326 7.15 7.34 -19.94
N ILE A 327 6.78 6.93 -21.14
CA ILE A 327 6.58 7.80 -22.32
C ILE A 327 5.13 8.26 -22.38
N HIS A 328 4.90 9.56 -22.57
CA HIS A 328 3.57 10.14 -22.74
C HIS A 328 2.94 9.75 -24.08
N LYS A 329 1.61 9.65 -24.13
CA LYS A 329 0.83 9.17 -25.27
C LYS A 329 1.05 9.91 -26.59
N TRP A 330 1.34 11.20 -26.56
CA TRP A 330 1.59 12.02 -27.78
C TRP A 330 2.96 11.76 -28.42
N LEU A 331 3.81 10.94 -27.77
CA LEU A 331 5.08 10.45 -28.28
C LEU A 331 4.98 9.06 -28.94
N ILE A 332 3.76 8.56 -29.09
CA ILE A 332 3.48 7.26 -29.67
C ILE A 332 3.91 7.23 -31.12
N CYS A 333 4.57 6.14 -31.49
CA CYS A 333 4.82 5.80 -32.90
C CYS A 333 3.50 5.98 -33.68
N PRO A 334 3.50 6.78 -34.73
CA PRO A 334 2.29 7.01 -35.51
C PRO A 334 1.69 5.66 -35.90
N ILE A 335 0.43 5.40 -35.51
CA ILE A 335 -0.31 4.19 -35.90
C ILE A 335 -0.25 3.99 -37.42
N SER A 336 -0.22 5.09 -38.16
CA SER A 336 0.00 5.12 -39.61
C SER A 336 1.32 4.48 -40.04
N ALA A 337 2.42 4.67 -39.29
CA ALA A 337 3.72 4.10 -39.60
C ALA A 337 3.77 2.59 -39.36
N LEU A 338 3.20 2.12 -38.24
CA LEU A 338 3.00 0.69 -37.99
C LEU A 338 2.12 0.05 -39.07
N ARG A 339 1.02 0.72 -39.42
CA ARG A 339 0.07 0.25 -40.41
C ARG A 339 0.67 0.18 -41.81
N SER A 340 1.43 1.17 -42.24
CA SER A 340 2.04 1.19 -43.57
C SER A 340 3.14 0.15 -43.75
N LYS A 341 3.88 -0.18 -42.69
CA LYS A 341 5.00 -1.13 -42.74
C LYS A 341 4.58 -2.60 -42.62
N PHE A 342 3.61 -2.89 -41.74
CA PHE A 342 3.22 -4.25 -41.42
C PHE A 342 1.86 -4.69 -41.97
N TYR A 343 1.11 -3.76 -42.62
CA TYR A 343 -0.19 -3.99 -43.24
C TYR A 343 -0.18 -3.63 -44.71
N PRO A 344 0.31 -4.49 -45.60
CA PRO A 344 0.13 -4.26 -47.04
C PRO A 344 -1.36 -4.17 -47.39
N ARG A 345 -1.71 -3.31 -48.34
CA ARG A 345 -3.11 -2.98 -48.69
C ARG A 345 -3.99 -4.19 -49.00
N ASN A 346 -3.39 -5.31 -49.39
CA ASN A 346 -4.09 -6.56 -49.79
C ASN A 346 -4.60 -7.44 -48.62
N ILE A 347 -4.32 -7.06 -47.35
CA ILE A 347 -4.65 -7.90 -46.19
C ILE A 347 -5.91 -7.43 -45.43
N ARG A 348 -6.64 -6.44 -45.95
CA ARG A 348 -7.87 -5.90 -45.31
C ARG A 348 -8.95 -6.90 -45.00
N HIS A 349 -8.97 -8.07 -45.65
CA HIS A 349 -9.97 -9.10 -45.51
C HIS A 349 -9.49 -10.39 -44.81
N MET A 350 -8.24 -10.44 -44.34
CA MET A 350 -7.72 -11.63 -43.70
C MET A 350 -8.22 -11.73 -42.25
N PRO A 351 -8.74 -12.88 -41.79
CA PRO A 351 -9.11 -13.07 -40.41
C PRO A 351 -7.92 -12.80 -39.47
N ALA A 352 -8.12 -12.03 -38.40
CA ALA A 352 -7.08 -11.61 -37.48
C ALA A 352 -6.17 -12.79 -37.00
N VAL A 353 -6.75 -13.97 -36.79
CA VAL A 353 -6.01 -15.18 -36.38
C VAL A 353 -4.98 -15.63 -37.43
N LYS A 354 -5.28 -15.57 -38.73
CA LYS A 354 -4.34 -15.93 -39.81
C LYS A 354 -3.27 -14.87 -40.00
N PHE A 355 -3.60 -13.61 -39.75
CA PHE A 355 -2.68 -12.51 -39.85
C PHE A 355 -1.60 -12.58 -38.75
N PHE A 356 -2.00 -12.81 -37.47
CA PHE A 356 -1.06 -12.93 -36.36
C PHE A 356 -0.12 -14.14 -36.45
N ALA A 357 -0.54 -15.21 -37.10
CA ALA A 357 0.34 -16.35 -37.36
C ALA A 357 1.48 -16.04 -38.35
N ARG A 358 1.37 -14.92 -39.11
CA ARG A 358 2.36 -14.50 -40.10
C ARG A 358 3.19 -13.29 -39.68
N LEU A 359 2.85 -12.64 -38.56
CA LEU A 359 3.62 -11.51 -38.05
C LEU A 359 4.90 -11.98 -37.39
N ASP A 360 6.01 -11.53 -37.92
CA ASP A 360 7.28 -11.57 -37.21
C ASP A 360 7.27 -10.50 -36.11
N LEU A 361 7.00 -10.95 -34.88
CA LEU A 361 6.91 -10.08 -33.71
C LEU A 361 8.27 -9.42 -33.43
N ASP A 362 9.39 -10.08 -33.73
CA ASP A 362 10.71 -9.51 -33.50
C ASP A 362 11.03 -8.39 -34.49
N GLN A 363 10.51 -8.45 -35.72
CA GLN A 363 10.61 -7.32 -36.65
C GLN A 363 9.79 -6.12 -36.20
N ILE A 364 8.57 -6.35 -35.69
CA ILE A 364 7.74 -5.26 -35.11
C ILE A 364 8.48 -4.64 -33.94
N PHE A 365 9.07 -5.44 -33.08
CA PHE A 365 9.77 -4.94 -31.91
C PHE A 365 11.03 -4.16 -32.27
N ARG A 366 11.84 -4.64 -33.21
CA ARG A 366 12.99 -3.91 -33.75
C ARG A 366 12.59 -2.57 -34.39
N PHE A 367 11.48 -2.53 -35.08
CA PHE A 367 10.96 -1.28 -35.65
C PHE A 367 10.54 -0.28 -34.58
N LEU A 368 9.81 -0.72 -33.56
CA LEU A 368 9.38 0.13 -32.45
C LEU A 368 10.57 0.61 -31.63
N ASP A 369 11.52 -0.25 -31.29
CA ASP A 369 12.73 0.10 -30.57
C ASP A 369 13.58 1.13 -31.37
N GLY A 370 13.73 0.93 -32.69
CA GLY A 370 14.42 1.88 -33.54
C GLY A 370 13.71 3.23 -33.69
N HIS A 371 12.38 3.24 -33.59
CA HIS A 371 11.60 4.48 -33.57
C HIS A 371 11.80 5.26 -32.29
N TYR A 372 11.73 4.59 -31.12
CA TYR A 372 11.94 5.22 -29.83
C TYR A 372 13.38 5.69 -29.62
N LEU A 373 14.35 4.96 -30.12
CA LEU A 373 15.75 5.36 -30.07
C LEU A 373 15.99 6.66 -30.85
N ARG A 374 15.44 6.77 -32.08
CA ARG A 374 15.53 7.99 -32.91
C ARG A 374 14.82 9.17 -32.28
N ALA A 375 13.77 8.93 -31.52
CA ALA A 375 13.04 9.97 -30.79
C ALA A 375 13.68 10.33 -29.44
N GLY A 376 14.81 9.71 -29.05
CA GLY A 376 15.52 10.00 -27.82
C GLY A 376 14.84 9.48 -26.55
N TYR A 377 13.90 8.53 -26.67
CA TYR A 377 13.13 7.99 -25.53
C TYR A 377 13.65 6.67 -24.99
N LEU A 378 14.61 6.05 -25.66
CA LEU A 378 15.30 4.86 -25.19
C LEU A 378 16.75 5.22 -24.92
N GLU A 379 17.28 4.71 -23.83
CA GLU A 379 18.72 4.79 -23.57
C GLU A 379 19.48 4.07 -24.69
N PRO A 380 20.59 4.61 -25.20
CA PRO A 380 21.44 3.88 -26.13
C PRO A 380 21.89 2.56 -25.49
N PRO A 381 22.26 1.54 -26.29
CA PRO A 381 22.81 0.31 -25.72
C PRO A 381 24.02 0.68 -24.89
N GLU A 382 24.06 0.18 -23.64
CA GLU A 382 25.29 0.22 -22.86
C GLU A 382 26.36 -0.51 -23.68
N ASP A 383 27.45 0.17 -23.98
CA ASP A 383 28.58 -0.41 -24.68
C ASP A 383 29.08 -1.60 -23.85
N PRO A 384 29.20 -2.81 -24.39
CA PRO A 384 29.68 -3.96 -23.62
C PRO A 384 31.09 -3.78 -23.04
N GLN A 385 31.81 -2.73 -23.41
CA GLN A 385 33.16 -2.41 -22.92
C GLN A 385 33.17 -1.57 -21.62
N THR A 386 32.03 -1.10 -21.09
CA THR A 386 31.96 -0.31 -19.84
C THR A 386 31.60 -1.11 -18.60
N VAL A 387 31.44 -2.44 -18.68
CA VAL A 387 31.07 -3.28 -17.52
C VAL A 387 32.27 -3.74 -16.69
N ASP A 388 33.51 -3.45 -17.11
CA ASP A 388 34.72 -3.98 -16.44
C ASP A 388 35.64 -2.89 -15.86
N ALA A 389 35.10 -1.84 -15.24
CA ALA A 389 35.90 -0.92 -14.44
C ALA A 389 35.11 -0.37 -13.25
N GLY A 390 35.24 -1.04 -12.12
CA GLY A 390 35.01 -0.44 -10.80
C GLY A 390 33.82 -0.95 -10.01
N ASN A 391 34.03 -1.92 -9.13
CA ASN A 391 33.98 -1.72 -7.69
C ASN A 391 34.15 -3.02 -6.88
N HIS A 392 35.38 -3.31 -6.53
CA HIS A 392 35.67 -4.01 -5.28
C HIS A 392 35.77 -2.96 -4.17
N ASN A 393 34.70 -2.74 -3.43
CA ASN A 393 34.77 -2.17 -2.09
C ASN A 393 33.78 -2.91 -1.18
N VAL A 394 34.34 -3.92 -0.52
CA VAL A 394 33.75 -4.58 0.65
C VAL A 394 33.77 -3.57 1.80
N ILE A 395 32.62 -3.11 2.24
CA ILE A 395 32.46 -2.46 3.53
C ILE A 395 31.93 -3.50 4.50
N GLN A 396 32.79 -3.95 5.43
CA GLN A 396 32.37 -4.66 6.64
C GLN A 396 31.62 -3.72 7.57
N PRO A 397 30.56 -4.17 8.25
CA PRO A 397 29.85 -3.38 9.25
C PRO A 397 30.60 -3.38 10.60
N PRO A 398 30.46 -2.31 11.41
CA PRO A 398 30.82 -2.33 12.82
C PRO A 398 29.78 -3.04 13.68
#